data_07b5b225a6b32b3b862b5e4e1fab567f
#
_entry.id   07b5b225a6b32b3b862b5e4e1fab567f
#
_cell.length_a   1.000
_cell.length_b   1.000
_cell.length_c   1.000
_cell.angle_alpha   90.00
_cell.angle_beta   90.00
_cell.angle_gamma   90.00
#
_symmetry.space_group_name_H-M   'P 1'
#
loop_
_entity.id
_entity.type
_entity.pdbx_description
1 polymer ?
#
loop_
_entity_poly.entity_id
_entity_poly.type
_entity_poly.pdbx_seq_one_letter_code
_entity_poly.pdbx_strand_id
1 'polypeptide(L)'
;MNDLLSRQMISGENATISQLLMKQGAVVPRHSHVNEQYSWILSGSLKFIFDDREILVGAGEVLLIPAHVPHGAVALEDTVDVDFFAPRREDWIRKEDSYLRG
;
A
#
# COMPACT_ATOMS: atom_id res chain seq x y z
N MET A 1 -3.71 4.15 -12.52
CA MET A 1 -2.93 4.84 -11.48
C MET A 1 -2.23 6.04 -12.08
N ASN A 2 -1.18 6.58 -11.49
CA ASN A 2 -0.46 7.71 -12.06
C ASN A 2 0.90 7.26 -12.60
N ASP A 3 1.71 8.20 -13.12
CA ASP A 3 2.98 7.88 -13.77
C ASP A 3 4.03 7.30 -12.81
N LEU A 4 3.90 7.56 -11.50
CA LEU A 4 4.86 7.12 -10.49
C LEU A 4 4.43 5.86 -9.76
N LEU A 5 3.19 5.42 -9.95
CA LEU A 5 2.61 4.33 -9.18
C LEU A 5 1.79 3.43 -10.08
N SER A 6 2.12 2.14 -10.11
CA SER A 6 1.34 1.13 -10.81
C SER A 6 1.04 -0.04 -9.88
N ARG A 7 -0.06 -0.71 -10.16
CA ARG A 7 -0.56 -1.80 -9.30
C ARG A 7 -1.06 -2.96 -10.14
N GLN A 8 -0.71 -4.16 -9.72
CA GLN A 8 -1.34 -5.40 -10.17
C GLN A 8 -1.93 -6.07 -8.95
N MET A 9 -3.10 -6.66 -9.07
CA MET A 9 -3.72 -7.33 -7.94
C MET A 9 -4.50 -8.57 -8.36
N ILE A 10 -4.69 -9.47 -7.41
CA ILE A 10 -5.59 -10.61 -7.53
C ILE A 10 -6.38 -10.73 -6.24
N SER A 11 -7.70 -10.97 -6.35
CA SER A 11 -8.58 -11.12 -5.20
C SER A 11 -9.23 -12.49 -5.22
N GLY A 12 -9.17 -13.17 -4.08
CA GLY A 12 -9.94 -14.37 -3.81
C GLY A 12 -11.20 -14.03 -3.02
N GLU A 13 -11.80 -15.03 -2.39
CA GLU A 13 -12.97 -14.81 -1.55
C GLU A 13 -12.66 -14.01 -0.29
N ASN A 14 -11.50 -14.24 0.30
CA ASN A 14 -11.21 -13.76 1.66
C ASN A 14 -10.06 -12.76 1.72
N ALA A 15 -9.31 -12.59 0.64
CA ALA A 15 -8.11 -11.76 0.68
C ALA A 15 -7.78 -11.20 -0.69
N THR A 16 -6.97 -10.15 -0.69
CA THR A 16 -6.38 -9.56 -1.89
C THR A 16 -4.87 -9.53 -1.72
N ILE A 17 -4.14 -9.89 -2.77
CA ILE A 17 -2.71 -9.66 -2.86
C ILE A 17 -2.46 -8.66 -3.98
N SER A 18 -1.57 -7.70 -3.75
CA SER A 18 -1.21 -6.73 -4.79
C SER A 18 0.29 -6.52 -4.84
N GLN A 19 0.78 -6.16 -6.03
CA GLN A 19 2.14 -5.69 -6.20
C GLN A 19 2.07 -4.24 -6.64
N LEU A 20 2.74 -3.38 -5.90
CA LEU A 20 2.86 -1.95 -6.20
C LEU A 20 4.28 -1.66 -6.65
N LEU A 21 4.40 -1.07 -7.83
CA LEU A 21 5.66 -0.54 -8.33
C LEU A 21 5.61 0.97 -8.13
N MET A 22 6.49 1.48 -7.28
CA MET A 22 6.52 2.89 -6.90
C MET A 22 7.87 3.49 -7.26
N LYS A 23 7.86 4.51 -8.10
CA LYS A 23 9.08 5.28 -8.37
C LYS A 23 9.35 6.23 -7.21
N GLN A 24 10.62 6.61 -7.07
CA GLN A 24 11.01 7.58 -6.05
C GLN A 24 10.09 8.80 -6.09
N GLY A 25 9.60 9.20 -4.92
CA GLY A 25 8.68 10.32 -4.78
C GLY A 25 7.21 9.99 -4.95
N ALA A 26 6.86 8.77 -5.33
CA ALA A 26 5.46 8.35 -5.40
C ALA A 26 4.81 8.44 -4.02
N VAL A 27 3.58 8.94 -3.98
CA VAL A 27 2.85 9.16 -2.73
C VAL A 27 1.53 8.39 -2.78
N VAL A 28 1.27 7.64 -1.71
CA VAL A 28 -0.06 7.13 -1.40
C VAL A 28 -0.64 8.06 -0.34
N PRO A 29 -1.69 8.83 -0.67
CA PRO A 29 -2.26 9.78 0.28
C PRO A 29 -2.86 9.09 1.51
N ARG A 30 -2.99 9.86 2.60
CA ARG A 30 -3.62 9.37 3.83
C ARG A 30 -5.01 8.82 3.55
N HIS A 31 -5.26 7.61 4.00
CA HIS A 31 -6.53 6.91 3.87
C HIS A 31 -6.64 5.84 4.94
N SER A 32 -7.81 5.25 5.09
CA SER A 32 -8.03 4.09 5.94
C SER A 32 -8.97 3.11 5.24
N HIS A 33 -8.95 1.87 5.67
CA HIS A 33 -9.82 0.85 5.10
C HIS A 33 -10.12 -0.23 6.14
N VAL A 34 -11.17 -0.99 5.90
CA VAL A 34 -11.61 -2.06 6.81
C VAL A 34 -10.64 -3.23 6.85
N ASN A 35 -9.72 -3.29 5.89
CA ASN A 35 -8.81 -4.42 5.72
C ASN A 35 -7.61 -4.28 6.64
N GLU A 36 -7.19 -5.39 7.22
CA GLU A 36 -5.85 -5.53 7.77
C GLU A 36 -4.88 -5.62 6.59
N GLN A 37 -3.73 -4.95 6.68
CA GLN A 37 -2.76 -4.87 5.60
C GLN A 37 -1.39 -5.32 6.07
N TYR A 38 -0.74 -6.16 5.25
CA TYR A 38 0.66 -6.55 5.44
C TYR A 38 1.43 -6.02 4.24
N SER A 39 2.38 -5.12 4.48
CA SER A 39 3.21 -4.54 3.41
C SER A 39 4.61 -5.13 3.49
N TRP A 40 4.98 -5.86 2.45
CA TRP A 40 6.27 -6.54 2.34
C TRP A 40 7.08 -5.84 1.25
N ILE A 41 8.17 -5.20 1.65
CA ILE A 41 9.03 -4.48 0.72
C ILE A 41 10.06 -5.46 0.15
N LEU A 42 9.98 -5.70 -1.15
CA LEU A 42 10.92 -6.60 -1.83
C LEU A 42 12.19 -5.89 -2.23
N SER A 43 12.09 -4.63 -2.65
CA SER A 43 13.24 -3.79 -2.97
C SER A 43 12.87 -2.34 -2.73
N GLY A 44 13.87 -1.50 -2.46
CA GLY A 44 13.65 -0.10 -2.18
C GLY A 44 13.33 0.19 -0.73
N SER A 45 12.64 1.30 -0.48
CA SER A 45 12.23 1.70 0.86
C SER A 45 11.02 2.63 0.81
N LEU A 46 10.11 2.44 1.74
CA LEU A 46 8.94 3.29 1.93
C LEU A 46 8.99 3.94 3.30
N LYS A 47 8.49 5.17 3.37
CA LYS A 47 8.17 5.81 4.62
C LYS A 47 6.66 5.77 4.77
N PHE A 48 6.18 4.99 5.73
CA PHE A 48 4.77 4.96 6.10
C PHE A 48 4.49 6.08 7.09
N ILE A 49 3.42 6.83 6.86
CA ILE A 49 3.07 8.01 7.64
C ILE A 49 1.76 7.73 8.35
N PHE A 50 1.82 7.69 9.68
CA PHE A 50 0.67 7.54 10.57
C PHE A 50 0.39 8.86 11.26
N ASP A 51 -0.76 8.99 11.92
CA ASP A 51 -1.12 10.24 12.58
C ASP A 51 -0.15 10.63 13.70
N ASP A 52 0.48 9.62 14.35
CA ASP A 52 1.34 9.83 15.52
C ASP A 52 2.81 9.53 15.26
N ARG A 53 3.18 9.01 14.09
CA ARG A 53 4.57 8.62 13.81
C ARG A 53 4.81 8.31 12.34
N GLU A 54 6.09 8.16 12.00
CA GLU A 54 6.53 7.66 10.70
C GLU A 54 7.33 6.38 10.92
N ILE A 55 7.20 5.42 10.01
CA ILE A 55 7.95 4.17 10.06
C ILE A 55 8.63 3.95 8.71
N LEU A 56 9.94 3.75 8.74
CA LEU A 56 10.71 3.39 7.55
C LEU A 56 10.72 1.87 7.41
N VAL A 57 10.37 1.39 6.21
CA VAL A 57 10.36 -0.05 5.91
C VAL A 57 11.22 -0.26 4.68
N GLY A 58 12.27 -1.05 4.81
CA GLY A 58 13.21 -1.35 3.73
C GLY A 58 13.06 -2.75 3.19
N ALA A 59 13.91 -3.07 2.21
CA ALA A 59 13.89 -4.36 1.52
C ALA A 59 13.99 -5.52 2.52
N GLY A 60 13.12 -6.51 2.37
CA GLY A 60 13.05 -7.69 3.22
C GLY A 60 12.20 -7.51 4.48
N GLU A 61 11.72 -6.30 4.75
CA GLU A 61 10.93 -6.01 5.94
C GLU A 61 9.43 -6.03 5.63
N VAL A 62 8.64 -6.37 6.65
CA VAL A 62 7.17 -6.41 6.56
C VAL A 62 6.59 -5.52 7.66
N LEU A 63 5.60 -4.71 7.29
CA LEU A 63 4.84 -3.90 8.23
C LEU A 63 3.39 -4.35 8.26
N LEU A 64 2.86 -4.56 9.46
CA LEU A 64 1.43 -4.81 9.66
C LEU A 64 0.72 -3.49 9.96
N ILE A 65 -0.31 -3.20 9.20
CA ILE A 65 -1.19 -2.05 9.43
C ILE A 65 -2.57 -2.60 9.83
N PRO A 66 -3.00 -2.36 11.09
CA PRO A 66 -4.31 -2.82 11.53
C PRO A 66 -5.46 -2.17 10.76
N ALA A 67 -6.61 -2.84 10.76
CA ALA A 67 -7.83 -2.30 10.15
C ALA A 67 -8.16 -0.92 10.70
N HIS A 68 -8.64 -0.04 9.82
CA HIS A 68 -9.12 1.30 10.14
C HIS A 68 -8.06 2.31 10.60
N VAL A 69 -6.78 1.93 10.67
CA VAL A 69 -5.72 2.86 11.04
C VAL A 69 -5.38 3.76 9.85
N PRO A 70 -5.54 5.08 9.96
CA PRO A 70 -5.18 5.99 8.88
C PRO A 70 -3.68 5.96 8.59
N HIS A 71 -3.33 5.89 7.32
CA HIS A 71 -1.94 5.84 6.90
C HIS A 71 -1.77 6.33 5.47
N GLY A 72 -0.56 6.74 5.17
CA GLY A 72 -0.10 7.04 3.82
C GLY A 72 1.31 6.51 3.66
N ALA A 73 1.91 6.69 2.50
CA ALA A 73 3.27 6.25 2.25
C ALA A 73 3.94 7.11 1.19
N VAL A 74 5.26 7.21 1.29
CA VAL A 74 6.10 7.89 0.29
C VAL A 74 7.25 6.96 -0.06
N ALA A 75 7.49 6.79 -1.37
CA ALA A 75 8.64 6.02 -1.83
C ALA A 75 9.90 6.88 -1.74
N LEU A 76 10.85 6.45 -0.93
CA LEU A 76 12.12 7.16 -0.76
C LEU A 76 13.08 6.85 -1.90
N GLU A 77 12.86 5.76 -2.61
CA GLU A 77 13.56 5.33 -3.81
C GLU A 77 12.60 4.45 -4.60
N ASP A 78 13.00 4.01 -5.78
CA ASP A 78 12.17 3.08 -6.56
C ASP A 78 11.94 1.82 -5.73
N THR A 79 10.68 1.43 -5.56
CA THR A 79 10.29 0.40 -4.60
C THR A 79 9.33 -0.60 -5.23
N VAL A 80 9.54 -1.86 -4.87
CA VAL A 80 8.59 -2.94 -5.14
C VAL A 80 7.99 -3.36 -3.80
N ASP A 81 6.67 -3.17 -3.68
CA ASP A 81 5.91 -3.47 -2.47
C ASP A 81 4.85 -4.52 -2.78
N VAL A 82 4.80 -5.58 -1.97
CA VAL A 82 3.73 -6.58 -2.06
C VAL A 82 2.85 -6.42 -0.84
N ASP A 83 1.57 -6.14 -1.08
CA ASP A 83 0.59 -5.95 -0.02
C ASP A 83 -0.40 -7.10 0.02
N PHE A 84 -0.71 -7.56 1.23
CA PHE A 84 -1.77 -8.54 1.50
C PHE A 84 -2.85 -7.85 2.31
N PHE A 85 -4.11 -8.04 1.90
CA PHE A 85 -5.27 -7.46 2.57
C PHE A 85 -6.27 -8.53 2.95
N ALA A 86 -6.78 -8.48 4.18
CA ALA A 86 -7.84 -9.34 4.66
C ALA A 86 -8.84 -8.51 5.48
N PRO A 87 -10.14 -8.59 5.16
CA PRO A 87 -10.73 -9.26 4.02
C PRO A 87 -10.29 -8.64 2.69
N ARG A 88 -10.77 -9.17 1.58
CA ARG A 88 -10.38 -8.66 0.25
C ARG A 88 -10.79 -7.19 0.07
N ARG A 89 -10.08 -6.51 -0.83
CA ARG A 89 -10.31 -5.09 -1.13
C ARG A 89 -11.53 -4.91 -2.02
N GLU A 90 -12.71 -4.87 -1.42
CA GLU A 90 -13.96 -4.65 -2.15
C GLU A 90 -13.96 -3.29 -2.87
N ASP A 91 -13.37 -2.27 -2.26
CA ASP A 91 -13.25 -0.94 -2.86
C ASP A 91 -12.46 -0.98 -4.17
N TRP A 92 -11.38 -1.77 -4.23
CA TRP A 92 -10.58 -1.92 -5.44
C TRP A 92 -11.33 -2.73 -6.50
N ILE A 93 -12.04 -3.79 -6.08
CA ILE A 93 -12.85 -4.61 -6.98
C ILE A 93 -13.93 -3.76 -7.62
N ARG A 94 -14.54 -2.86 -6.86
CA ARG A 94 -15.56 -1.92 -7.35
C ARG A 94 -14.97 -0.65 -7.95
N LYS A 95 -13.63 -0.54 -8.01
CA LYS A 95 -12.92 0.61 -8.55
C LYS A 95 -13.19 1.90 -7.78
N GLU A 96 -13.33 1.78 -6.46
CA GLU A 96 -13.55 2.90 -5.54
C GLU A 96 -12.23 3.36 -4.91
N ASP A 97 -11.15 3.42 -5.71
CA ASP A 97 -9.81 3.73 -5.23
C ASP A 97 -9.32 5.09 -5.75
N SER A 98 -10.20 6.08 -5.76
CA SER A 98 -9.89 7.41 -6.32
C SER A 98 -8.68 8.07 -5.65
N TYR A 99 -8.39 7.74 -4.39
CA TYR A 99 -7.21 8.27 -3.68
C TYR A 99 -5.88 7.86 -4.33
N LEU A 100 -5.87 6.81 -5.15
CA LEU A 100 -4.68 6.35 -5.89
C LEU A 100 -4.63 6.90 -7.32
N ARG A 101 -5.70 7.52 -7.78
CA ARG A 101 -5.80 8.03 -9.15
C ARG A 101 -5.48 9.52 -9.15
N GLY A 102 -4.37 9.85 -9.70
CA GLY A 102 -3.89 11.21 -9.65
C GLY A 102 -4.46 12.15 -10.65
#